data_82bae6acf7deb167357f7a05fd1d3af1
#
_entry.id   82bae6acf7deb167357f7a05fd1d3af1
#
_cell.length_a   1.000
_cell.length_b   1.000
_cell.length_c   1.000
_cell.angle_alpha   90.00
_cell.angle_beta   90.00
_cell.angle_gamma   90.00
#
_symmetry.space_group_name_H-M   'P 1'
#
loop_
_entity.id
_entity.type
_entity.pdbx_description
1 polymer ?
#
loop_
_entity_poly.entity_id
_entity_poly.type
_entity_poly.pdbx_seq_one_letter_code
_entity_poly.pdbx_strand_id
1 'polypeptide(L)'
;MLAVRAECCAWGGRKISKVLARDHGVQVAASTANWVLRRNGLIDPAASQAATAWQRFEHETPNALWQMDFKGHFATDAQRCHPLTVLDDHSRFNIVLHALSNERLESVQPVLQRAFERYGLPERINADNGPPWGSPTRGALTELGVWLIRLGVRLSHSRPMHPQTNGKDERFHRTLKAELLASRHFKDLDDAQCHFNQWRHLYNAKRPHQALDMNTPASRYAASPRSMPSFLRPVEYGDGAIVRRVGDGGRIAFKGNTYRIGRGLIGQPVALRPHLDLDGSFDVFFCHQKVRMIDLRQAD
;
A
#
# COMPACT_ATOMS: atom_id res chain seq x y z
N MET A 1 6.27 9.51 -32.28
CA MET A 1 5.28 10.14 -31.36
C MET A 1 3.94 9.44 -31.37
N LEU A 2 3.27 9.32 -32.52
CA LEU A 2 1.94 8.68 -32.60
C LEU A 2 2.00 7.19 -32.23
N ALA A 3 3.04 6.45 -32.64
CA ALA A 3 3.23 5.06 -32.24
C ALA A 3 3.34 4.91 -30.70
N VAL A 4 4.17 5.74 -30.03
CA VAL A 4 4.27 5.74 -28.56
C VAL A 4 2.93 6.09 -27.91
N ARG A 5 2.15 7.01 -28.51
CA ARG A 5 0.82 7.36 -28.02
C ARG A 5 -0.19 6.22 -28.21
N ALA A 6 -0.10 5.45 -29.28
CA ALA A 6 -0.96 4.28 -29.52
C ALA A 6 -0.70 3.18 -28.51
N GLU A 7 0.55 2.92 -28.14
CA GLU A 7 0.92 1.95 -27.10
C GLU A 7 0.57 2.46 -25.69
N CYS A 8 0.68 3.76 -25.45
CA CYS A 8 0.53 4.38 -24.15
C CYS A 8 -0.54 5.49 -24.22
N CYS A 9 -1.81 5.09 -24.33
CA CYS A 9 -2.94 5.95 -24.68
C CYS A 9 -3.18 7.20 -23.80
N ALA A 10 -2.70 7.21 -22.56
CA ALA A 10 -2.84 8.34 -21.64
C ALA A 10 -1.57 9.20 -21.46
N TRP A 11 -0.52 8.97 -22.25
CA TRP A 11 0.72 9.74 -22.10
C TRP A 11 0.65 11.06 -22.88
N GLY A 12 0.90 12.16 -22.18
CA GLY A 12 1.02 13.50 -22.78
C GLY A 12 2.43 13.79 -23.30
N GLY A 13 2.58 14.94 -23.97
CA GLY A 13 3.81 15.32 -24.68
C GLY A 13 5.09 15.28 -23.85
N ARG A 14 5.05 15.61 -22.55
CA ARG A 14 6.25 15.53 -21.67
C ARG A 14 6.80 14.10 -21.57
N LYS A 15 5.92 13.11 -21.40
CA LYS A 15 6.34 11.71 -21.30
C LYS A 15 6.82 11.17 -22.62
N ILE A 16 6.09 11.48 -23.71
CA ILE A 16 6.45 11.08 -25.07
C ILE A 16 7.79 11.67 -25.48
N SER A 17 8.02 12.96 -25.24
CA SER A 17 9.31 13.62 -25.48
C SER A 17 10.46 12.91 -24.75
N LYS A 18 10.26 12.59 -23.46
CA LYS A 18 11.29 11.90 -22.66
C LYS A 18 11.61 10.50 -23.19
N VAL A 19 10.58 9.74 -23.57
CA VAL A 19 10.75 8.38 -24.12
C VAL A 19 11.42 8.40 -25.48
N LEU A 20 11.05 9.34 -26.35
CA LEU A 20 11.71 9.51 -27.66
C LEU A 20 13.21 9.81 -27.50
N ALA A 21 13.56 10.69 -26.56
CA ALA A 21 14.96 11.01 -26.30
C ALA A 21 15.72 9.81 -25.73
N ARG A 22 15.13 9.07 -24.77
CA ARG A 22 15.76 7.94 -24.10
C ARG A 22 15.88 6.70 -24.98
N ASP A 23 14.81 6.33 -25.68
CA ASP A 23 14.69 5.01 -26.32
C ASP A 23 15.00 5.08 -27.83
N HIS A 24 14.89 6.26 -28.44
CA HIS A 24 15.06 6.45 -29.86
C HIS A 24 16.12 7.52 -30.24
N GLY A 25 16.74 8.18 -29.26
CA GLY A 25 17.72 9.25 -29.52
C GLY A 25 17.14 10.53 -30.16
N VAL A 26 15.80 10.64 -30.24
CA VAL A 26 15.10 11.72 -30.89
C VAL A 26 14.73 12.83 -29.92
N GLN A 27 15.38 13.98 -30.06
CA GLN A 27 15.11 15.17 -29.23
C GLN A 27 13.91 15.96 -29.80
N VAL A 28 12.82 16.00 -29.03
CA VAL A 28 11.60 16.76 -29.42
C VAL A 28 11.13 17.53 -28.20
N ALA A 29 10.83 18.82 -28.36
CA ALA A 29 10.24 19.59 -27.27
C ALA A 29 8.85 19.05 -26.88
N ALA A 30 8.54 19.08 -25.59
CA ALA A 30 7.25 18.64 -25.08
C ALA A 30 6.05 19.43 -25.68
N SER A 31 6.27 20.72 -26.00
CA SER A 31 5.30 21.57 -26.69
C SER A 31 5.00 21.06 -28.11
N THR A 32 6.03 20.68 -28.87
CA THR A 32 5.90 20.10 -30.20
C THR A 32 5.14 18.76 -30.14
N ALA A 33 5.50 17.91 -29.19
CA ALA A 33 4.79 16.65 -28.97
C ALA A 33 3.31 16.88 -28.63
N ASN A 34 3.00 17.83 -27.75
CA ASN A 34 1.62 18.20 -27.44
C ASN A 34 0.87 18.78 -28.64
N TRP A 35 1.53 19.58 -29.45
CA TRP A 35 0.94 20.13 -30.70
C TRP A 35 0.55 19.01 -31.66
N VAL A 36 1.44 18.06 -31.90
CA VAL A 36 1.16 16.88 -32.75
C VAL A 36 -0.03 16.09 -32.21
N LEU A 37 -0.07 15.83 -30.90
CA LEU A 37 -1.19 15.10 -30.27
C LEU A 37 -2.52 15.85 -30.41
N ARG A 38 -2.54 17.17 -30.22
CA ARG A 38 -3.73 18.01 -30.40
C ARG A 38 -4.24 17.97 -31.83
N ARG A 39 -3.34 18.12 -32.82
CA ARG A 39 -3.68 18.08 -34.23
C ARG A 39 -4.29 16.75 -34.67
N ASN A 40 -3.96 15.66 -33.97
CA ASN A 40 -4.51 14.32 -34.20
C ASN A 40 -5.70 13.98 -33.27
N GLY A 41 -6.29 14.95 -32.56
CA GLY A 41 -7.44 14.71 -31.67
C GLY A 41 -7.15 13.84 -30.45
N LEU A 42 -5.88 13.70 -30.06
CA LEU A 42 -5.44 12.78 -28.99
C LEU A 42 -5.30 13.45 -27.61
N ILE A 43 -5.65 14.73 -27.49
CA ILE A 43 -5.69 15.47 -26.22
C ILE A 43 -7.09 16.04 -26.01
N ASP A 44 -7.70 15.68 -24.89
CA ASP A 44 -8.91 16.32 -24.40
C ASP A 44 -8.55 17.65 -23.71
N PRO A 45 -9.03 18.79 -24.20
CA PRO A 45 -8.77 20.10 -23.59
C PRO A 45 -9.30 20.22 -22.16
N ALA A 46 -10.43 19.61 -21.84
CA ALA A 46 -11.07 19.68 -20.52
C ALA A 46 -10.25 18.91 -19.47
N ALA A 47 -9.69 17.75 -19.81
CA ALA A 47 -8.85 16.96 -18.91
C ALA A 47 -7.48 17.65 -18.62
N SER A 48 -7.05 18.59 -19.48
CA SER A 48 -5.78 19.31 -19.33
C SER A 48 -5.83 20.41 -18.26
N GLN A 49 -7.02 20.96 -17.94
CA GLN A 49 -7.20 22.07 -17.00
C GLN A 49 -7.33 21.62 -15.52
N ALA A 50 -7.58 20.34 -15.26
CA ALA A 50 -7.86 19.80 -13.92
C ALA A 50 -6.60 19.50 -13.05
N ALA A 51 -5.40 19.91 -13.46
CA ALA A 51 -4.18 19.59 -12.76
C ALA A 51 -3.88 20.60 -11.62
N THR A 52 -4.15 20.22 -10.38
CA THR A 52 -3.82 21.00 -9.18
C THR A 52 -2.41 20.67 -8.66
N ALA A 53 -1.65 21.69 -8.27
CA ALA A 53 -0.35 21.51 -7.60
C ALA A 53 -0.57 21.11 -6.13
N TRP A 54 0.03 19.98 -5.70
CA TRP A 54 -0.04 19.50 -4.32
C TRP A 54 1.33 19.61 -3.67
N GLN A 55 1.35 19.93 -2.37
CA GLN A 55 2.56 19.86 -1.58
C GLN A 55 3.00 18.40 -1.45
N ARG A 56 4.25 18.10 -1.83
CA ARG A 56 4.76 16.73 -1.91
C ARG A 56 5.42 16.36 -0.60
N PHE A 57 4.92 15.32 0.04
CA PHE A 57 5.65 14.60 1.07
C PHE A 57 6.22 13.31 0.45
N GLU A 58 7.46 12.96 0.76
CA GLU A 58 8.14 11.77 0.26
C GLU A 58 9.07 11.24 1.34
N HIS A 59 9.05 9.93 1.58
CA HIS A 59 10.04 9.28 2.44
C HIS A 59 11.41 9.30 1.77
N GLU A 60 12.47 9.36 2.58
CA GLU A 60 13.84 9.57 2.08
C GLU A 60 14.41 8.36 1.34
N THR A 61 14.00 7.15 1.73
CA THR A 61 14.55 5.89 1.20
C THR A 61 13.46 4.92 0.72
N PRO A 62 13.79 4.04 -0.25
CA PRO A 62 12.91 2.94 -0.62
C PRO A 62 12.61 2.04 0.58
N ASN A 63 11.42 1.46 0.60
CA ASN A 63 10.92 0.54 1.63
C ASN A 63 10.76 1.15 3.04
N ALA A 64 10.99 2.44 3.25
CA ALA A 64 10.64 3.11 4.49
C ALA A 64 9.12 3.10 4.73
N LEU A 65 8.34 3.27 3.66
CA LEU A 65 6.88 3.18 3.69
C LEU A 65 6.35 2.55 2.40
N TRP A 66 5.53 1.52 2.54
CA TRP A 66 4.65 1.06 1.47
C TRP A 66 3.22 1.53 1.74
N GLN A 67 2.56 2.01 0.69
CA GLN A 67 1.14 2.33 0.72
C GLN A 67 0.38 1.16 0.12
N MET A 68 -0.65 0.69 0.81
CA MET A 68 -1.44 -0.47 0.42
C MET A 68 -2.92 -0.11 0.41
N ASP A 69 -3.59 -0.41 -0.70
CA ASP A 69 -5.00 -0.09 -0.88
C ASP A 69 -5.65 -1.01 -1.92
N PHE A 70 -6.98 -1.12 -1.88
CA PHE A 70 -7.77 -1.64 -2.98
C PHE A 70 -8.22 -0.51 -3.90
N LYS A 71 -8.08 -0.73 -5.20
CA LYS A 71 -8.58 0.23 -6.22
C LYS A 71 -10.12 0.30 -6.27
N GLY A 72 -10.82 -0.32 -5.37
CA GLY A 72 -12.22 -0.64 -5.48
C GLY A 72 -12.40 -1.92 -6.32
N HIS A 73 -13.50 -2.05 -7.05
CA HIS A 73 -13.74 -3.25 -7.86
C HIS A 73 -14.29 -2.88 -9.24
N PHE A 74 -14.17 -3.84 -10.17
CA PHE A 74 -14.81 -3.81 -11.48
C PHE A 74 -15.30 -5.21 -11.86
N ALA A 75 -16.22 -5.29 -12.81
CA ALA A 75 -16.72 -6.56 -13.31
C ALA A 75 -15.79 -7.11 -14.39
N THR A 76 -15.55 -8.42 -14.35
CA THR A 76 -15.11 -9.22 -15.48
C THR A 76 -16.33 -10.00 -16.01
N ASP A 77 -16.19 -10.76 -17.10
CA ASP A 77 -17.29 -11.61 -17.58
C ASP A 77 -17.65 -12.72 -16.58
N ALA A 78 -16.64 -13.21 -15.84
CA ALA A 78 -16.82 -14.32 -14.90
C ALA A 78 -17.21 -13.86 -13.48
N GLN A 79 -16.58 -12.78 -12.96
CA GLN A 79 -16.74 -12.35 -11.57
C GLN A 79 -16.24 -10.93 -11.33
N ARG A 80 -16.39 -10.43 -10.10
CA ARG A 80 -15.78 -9.15 -9.69
C ARG A 80 -14.28 -9.31 -9.47
N CYS A 81 -13.53 -8.32 -9.92
CA CYS A 81 -12.10 -8.16 -9.64
C CYS A 81 -11.89 -7.03 -8.64
N HIS A 82 -11.14 -7.31 -7.58
CA HIS A 82 -10.71 -6.37 -6.55
C HIS A 82 -9.18 -6.18 -6.67
N PRO A 83 -8.69 -5.15 -7.38
CA PRO A 83 -7.26 -4.96 -7.55
C PRO A 83 -6.59 -4.52 -6.24
N LEU A 84 -5.75 -5.39 -5.70
CA LEU A 84 -4.85 -5.05 -4.60
C LEU A 84 -3.63 -4.31 -5.16
N THR A 85 -3.34 -3.15 -4.58
CA THR A 85 -2.19 -2.32 -4.96
C THR A 85 -1.28 -2.08 -3.77
N VAL A 86 0.03 -2.18 -3.99
CA VAL A 86 1.05 -1.77 -3.03
C VAL A 86 2.09 -0.94 -3.73
N LEU A 87 2.34 0.25 -3.21
CA LEU A 87 3.28 1.22 -3.76
C LEU A 87 4.39 1.54 -2.75
N ASP A 88 5.63 1.59 -3.22
CA ASP A 88 6.72 2.21 -2.45
C ASP A 88 6.58 3.74 -2.48
N ASP A 89 6.56 4.36 -1.31
CA ASP A 89 6.32 5.80 -1.16
C ASP A 89 7.44 6.66 -1.75
N HIS A 90 8.70 6.24 -1.62
CA HIS A 90 9.87 6.96 -2.12
C HIS A 90 9.96 6.90 -3.64
N SER A 91 10.02 5.72 -4.19
CA SER A 91 10.30 5.48 -5.61
C SER A 91 9.06 5.50 -6.51
N ARG A 92 7.85 5.44 -5.93
CA ARG A 92 6.59 5.17 -6.66
C ARG A 92 6.56 3.79 -7.33
N PHE A 93 7.50 2.92 -7.00
CA PHE A 93 7.56 1.58 -7.56
C PHE A 93 6.32 0.79 -7.12
N ASN A 94 5.62 0.24 -8.09
CA ASN A 94 4.48 -0.62 -7.81
C ASN A 94 4.96 -2.03 -7.44
N ILE A 95 4.92 -2.34 -6.15
CA ILE A 95 5.32 -3.61 -5.56
C ILE A 95 4.30 -4.69 -5.93
N VAL A 96 3.01 -4.40 -5.74
CA VAL A 96 1.90 -5.31 -6.03
C VAL A 96 0.85 -4.60 -6.88
N LEU A 97 0.41 -5.28 -7.91
CA LEU A 97 -0.85 -5.06 -8.62
C LEU A 97 -1.44 -6.45 -8.89
N HIS A 98 -2.43 -6.84 -8.09
CA HIS A 98 -2.95 -8.21 -8.12
C HIS A 98 -4.47 -8.25 -8.21
N ALA A 99 -4.98 -9.08 -9.12
CA ALA A 99 -6.39 -9.30 -9.34
C ALA A 99 -6.92 -10.31 -8.32
N LEU A 100 -7.74 -9.86 -7.37
CA LEU A 100 -8.36 -10.72 -6.36
C LEU A 100 -9.86 -10.83 -6.57
N SER A 101 -10.45 -11.95 -6.18
CA SER A 101 -11.91 -12.16 -6.18
C SER A 101 -12.61 -11.49 -5.00
N ASN A 102 -11.87 -11.15 -3.96
CA ASN A 102 -12.38 -10.56 -2.72
C ASN A 102 -11.26 -9.86 -1.95
N GLU A 103 -11.64 -9.17 -0.87
CA GLU A 103 -10.74 -8.37 0.00
C GLU A 103 -10.49 -9.09 1.34
N ARG A 104 -10.49 -10.44 1.37
CA ARG A 104 -10.31 -11.20 2.60
C ARG A 104 -8.84 -11.49 2.90
N LEU A 105 -8.56 -11.78 4.17
CA LEU A 105 -7.22 -12.13 4.65
C LEU A 105 -6.59 -13.28 3.86
N GLU A 106 -7.36 -14.33 3.62
CA GLU A 106 -6.91 -15.55 2.94
C GLU A 106 -6.46 -15.29 1.49
N SER A 107 -7.03 -14.26 0.86
CA SER A 107 -6.66 -13.83 -0.48
C SER A 107 -5.48 -12.85 -0.48
N VAL A 108 -5.42 -11.95 0.48
CA VAL A 108 -4.41 -10.88 0.57
C VAL A 108 -3.06 -11.37 1.08
N GLN A 109 -3.06 -12.16 2.15
CA GLN A 109 -1.83 -12.60 2.83
C GLN A 109 -0.86 -13.36 1.92
N PRO A 110 -1.28 -14.33 1.06
CA PRO A 110 -0.36 -15.00 0.14
C PRO A 110 0.25 -14.07 -0.89
N VAL A 111 -0.46 -13.01 -1.30
CA VAL A 111 0.06 -12.01 -2.24
C VAL A 111 1.15 -11.17 -1.58
N LEU A 112 0.92 -10.72 -0.35
CA LEU A 112 1.92 -9.99 0.42
C LEU A 112 3.13 -10.85 0.75
N GLN A 113 2.93 -12.12 1.09
CA GLN A 113 4.02 -13.06 1.34
C GLN A 113 4.95 -13.15 0.12
N ARG A 114 4.41 -13.40 -1.08
CA ARG A 114 5.21 -13.42 -2.33
C ARG A 114 5.91 -12.08 -2.60
N ALA A 115 5.26 -10.96 -2.26
CA ALA A 115 5.90 -9.65 -2.40
C ALA A 115 7.07 -9.49 -1.43
N PHE A 116 6.94 -9.92 -0.17
CA PHE A 116 8.02 -9.88 0.83
C PHE A 116 9.18 -10.82 0.49
N GLU A 117 8.88 -12.01 -0.01
CA GLU A 117 9.91 -12.96 -0.51
C GLU A 117 10.72 -12.36 -1.66
N ARG A 118 10.08 -11.61 -2.55
CA ARG A 118 10.71 -11.02 -3.74
C ARG A 118 11.45 -9.72 -3.46
N TYR A 119 10.85 -8.84 -2.65
CA TYR A 119 11.30 -7.46 -2.48
C TYR A 119 11.84 -7.15 -1.08
N GLY A 120 11.74 -8.11 -0.16
CA GLY A 120 12.04 -7.92 1.26
C GLY A 120 10.92 -7.18 2.01
N LEU A 121 11.10 -7.04 3.32
CA LEU A 121 10.13 -6.42 4.22
C LEU A 121 10.32 -4.90 4.26
N PRO A 122 9.24 -4.10 4.15
CA PRO A 122 9.31 -2.67 4.41
C PRO A 122 9.43 -2.38 5.91
N GLU A 123 9.81 -1.17 6.26
CA GLU A 123 9.76 -0.73 7.67
C GLU A 123 8.32 -0.52 8.14
N ARG A 124 7.48 0.03 7.24
CA ARG A 124 6.09 0.37 7.54
C ARG A 124 5.19 0.11 6.33
N ILE A 125 3.97 -0.30 6.63
CA ILE A 125 2.86 -0.29 5.67
C ILE A 125 1.81 0.69 6.19
N ASN A 126 1.32 1.58 5.30
CA ASN A 126 0.14 2.39 5.52
C ASN A 126 -1.02 1.82 4.72
N ALA A 127 -2.16 1.64 5.39
CA ALA A 127 -3.39 1.19 4.76
C ALA A 127 -4.56 2.07 5.24
N ASP A 128 -5.73 1.92 4.66
CA ASP A 128 -6.94 2.55 5.17
C ASP A 128 -7.44 1.86 6.46
N ASN A 129 -8.60 2.25 6.97
CA ASN A 129 -9.20 1.66 8.16
C ASN A 129 -10.17 0.50 7.84
N GLY A 130 -10.30 0.11 6.57
CA GLY A 130 -11.16 -0.97 6.13
C GLY A 130 -10.55 -2.36 6.32
N PRO A 131 -11.38 -3.44 6.24
CA PRO A 131 -10.86 -4.80 6.21
C PRO A 131 -10.07 -5.05 4.91
N PRO A 132 -9.08 -5.97 4.93
CA PRO A 132 -8.71 -6.88 6.02
C PRO A 132 -7.66 -6.30 6.99
N TRP A 133 -7.15 -5.10 6.78
CA TRP A 133 -6.07 -4.50 7.58
C TRP A 133 -6.57 -3.61 8.71
N GLY A 134 -7.72 -2.99 8.56
CA GLY A 134 -8.37 -2.19 9.59
C GLY A 134 -9.54 -2.92 10.26
N SER A 135 -9.91 -2.48 11.45
CA SER A 135 -11.05 -2.99 12.21
C SER A 135 -12.10 -1.89 12.41
N PRO A 136 -13.41 -2.22 12.34
CA PRO A 136 -14.47 -1.29 12.72
C PRO A 136 -14.31 -0.74 14.13
N THR A 137 -13.69 -1.51 15.02
CA THR A 137 -13.36 -1.06 16.38
C THR A 137 -12.05 -0.30 16.34
N ARG A 138 -12.11 1.01 16.58
CA ARG A 138 -10.95 1.91 16.55
C ARG A 138 -9.79 1.37 17.38
N GLY A 139 -8.63 1.21 16.76
CA GLY A 139 -7.41 0.72 17.42
C GLY A 139 -7.32 -0.80 17.61
N ALA A 140 -8.32 -1.58 17.18
CA ALA A 140 -8.22 -3.04 17.21
C ALA A 140 -7.41 -3.55 16.03
N LEU A 141 -6.47 -4.46 16.31
CA LEU A 141 -5.70 -5.15 15.27
C LEU A 141 -6.54 -6.25 14.64
N THR A 142 -6.35 -6.41 13.32
CA THR A 142 -6.80 -7.57 12.56
C THR A 142 -5.74 -8.67 12.58
N GLU A 143 -6.09 -9.89 12.17
CA GLU A 143 -5.12 -11.00 12.04
C GLU A 143 -4.01 -10.66 11.07
N LEU A 144 -4.32 -9.97 9.95
CA LEU A 144 -3.32 -9.45 9.02
C LEU A 144 -2.38 -8.46 9.70
N GLY A 145 -2.91 -7.53 10.49
CA GLY A 145 -2.11 -6.58 11.27
C GLY A 145 -1.18 -7.27 12.26
N VAL A 146 -1.67 -8.29 12.96
CA VAL A 146 -0.87 -9.12 13.87
C VAL A 146 0.26 -9.82 13.13
N TRP A 147 -0.02 -10.42 11.97
CA TRP A 147 1.00 -11.06 11.14
C TRP A 147 2.08 -10.08 10.67
N LEU A 148 1.71 -8.88 10.21
CA LEU A 148 2.66 -7.84 9.80
C LEU A 148 3.55 -7.39 10.97
N ILE A 149 2.97 -7.17 12.18
CA ILE A 149 3.72 -6.79 13.37
C ILE A 149 4.72 -7.89 13.76
N ARG A 150 4.34 -9.17 13.67
CA ARG A 150 5.25 -10.29 13.93
C ARG A 150 6.42 -10.37 12.94
N LEU A 151 6.23 -9.89 11.73
CA LEU A 151 7.30 -9.71 10.72
C LEU A 151 8.19 -8.48 11.00
N GLY A 152 7.90 -7.72 12.05
CA GLY A 152 8.61 -6.47 12.36
C GLY A 152 8.26 -5.34 11.42
N VAL A 153 7.13 -5.42 10.71
CA VAL A 153 6.59 -4.36 9.87
C VAL A 153 5.63 -3.51 10.70
N ARG A 154 5.85 -2.21 10.75
CA ARG A 154 4.93 -1.30 11.44
C ARG A 154 3.68 -1.09 10.60
N LEU A 155 2.51 -1.27 11.19
CA LEU A 155 1.25 -0.95 10.55
C LEU A 155 0.77 0.44 10.99
N SER A 156 0.44 1.29 10.04
CA SER A 156 -0.20 2.58 10.26
C SER A 156 -1.48 2.67 9.43
N HIS A 157 -2.45 3.41 9.96
CA HIS A 157 -3.69 3.68 9.26
C HIS A 157 -3.79 5.16 8.93
N SER A 158 -4.33 5.47 7.76
CA SER A 158 -4.58 6.85 7.34
C SER A 158 -5.55 7.52 8.32
N ARG A 159 -5.21 8.74 8.76
CA ARG A 159 -6.13 9.50 9.59
C ARG A 159 -7.36 9.89 8.75
N PRO A 160 -8.58 9.74 9.29
CA PRO A 160 -9.76 10.28 8.63
C PRO A 160 -9.54 11.77 8.34
N MET A 161 -9.93 12.22 7.14
CA MET A 161 -9.83 13.63 6.69
C MET A 161 -8.41 14.21 6.48
N HIS A 162 -7.37 13.36 6.37
CA HIS A 162 -6.04 13.79 5.91
C HIS A 162 -5.71 13.22 4.53
N PRO A 163 -6.21 13.80 3.43
CA PRO A 163 -6.04 13.29 2.06
C PRO A 163 -4.58 13.28 1.60
N GLN A 164 -3.70 13.98 2.29
CA GLN A 164 -2.27 14.04 1.95
C GLN A 164 -1.57 12.68 2.08
N THR A 165 -2.05 11.79 2.96
CA THR A 165 -1.45 10.49 3.22
C THR A 165 -1.73 9.48 2.08
N ASN A 166 -2.88 9.59 1.41
CA ASN A 166 -3.31 8.67 0.34
C ASN A 166 -3.21 9.27 -1.08
N GLY A 167 -2.76 10.52 -1.20
CA GLY A 167 -2.72 11.22 -2.50
C GLY A 167 -1.84 10.55 -3.57
N LYS A 168 -0.90 9.68 -3.16
CA LYS A 168 -0.07 8.90 -4.07
C LYS A 168 -0.81 7.70 -4.62
N ASP A 169 -1.55 6.96 -3.77
CA ASP A 169 -2.40 5.84 -4.17
C ASP A 169 -3.54 6.32 -5.06
N GLU A 170 -4.19 7.43 -4.71
CA GLU A 170 -5.23 8.03 -5.55
C GLU A 170 -4.69 8.39 -6.93
N ARG A 171 -3.49 8.98 -7.00
CA ARG A 171 -2.84 9.30 -8.28
C ARG A 171 -2.46 8.04 -9.05
N PHE A 172 -1.97 7.02 -8.37
CA PHE A 172 -1.67 5.71 -8.96
C PHE A 172 -2.94 5.08 -9.51
N HIS A 173 -4.01 5.03 -8.73
CA HIS A 173 -5.31 4.46 -9.12
C HIS A 173 -5.94 5.21 -10.30
N ARG A 174 -5.80 6.55 -10.33
CA ARG A 174 -6.24 7.35 -11.49
C ARG A 174 -5.44 7.01 -12.75
N THR A 175 -4.13 6.83 -12.59
CA THR A 175 -3.26 6.41 -13.70
C THR A 175 -3.60 5.02 -14.20
N LEU A 176 -3.76 4.05 -13.29
CA LEU A 176 -4.17 2.68 -13.61
C LEU A 176 -5.52 2.66 -14.35
N LYS A 177 -6.49 3.44 -13.86
CA LYS A 177 -7.79 3.57 -14.51
C LYS A 177 -7.66 4.11 -15.93
N ALA A 178 -6.95 5.23 -16.11
CA ALA A 178 -6.81 5.89 -17.40
C ALA A 178 -5.98 5.11 -18.42
N GLU A 179 -4.97 4.37 -17.97
CA GLU A 179 -4.01 3.69 -18.85
C GLU A 179 -4.39 2.22 -19.11
N LEU A 180 -5.22 1.60 -18.26
CA LEU A 180 -5.56 0.19 -18.40
C LEU A 180 -7.06 -0.09 -18.25
N LEU A 181 -7.68 0.29 -17.10
CA LEU A 181 -9.01 -0.21 -16.78
C LEU A 181 -10.14 0.42 -17.61
N ALA A 182 -9.99 1.69 -18.03
CA ALA A 182 -11.04 2.41 -18.76
C ALA A 182 -11.19 1.97 -20.23
N SER A 183 -10.16 1.36 -20.80
CA SER A 183 -10.11 0.98 -22.22
C SER A 183 -10.19 -0.52 -22.47
N ARG A 184 -10.35 -1.32 -21.41
CA ARG A 184 -10.34 -2.78 -21.52
C ARG A 184 -11.50 -3.43 -20.82
N HIS A 185 -11.94 -4.52 -21.41
CA HIS A 185 -12.82 -5.51 -20.84
C HIS A 185 -11.99 -6.76 -20.52
N PHE A 186 -12.28 -7.43 -19.40
CA PHE A 186 -11.52 -8.58 -18.95
C PHE A 186 -12.44 -9.79 -18.86
N LYS A 187 -11.99 -10.93 -19.35
CA LYS A 187 -12.74 -12.19 -19.32
C LYS A 187 -12.89 -12.72 -17.89
N ASP A 188 -11.79 -12.78 -17.16
CA ASP A 188 -11.69 -13.33 -15.81
C ASP A 188 -10.51 -12.70 -15.06
N LEU A 189 -10.19 -13.22 -13.87
CA LEU A 189 -9.09 -12.74 -13.06
C LEU A 189 -7.71 -13.03 -13.65
N ASP A 190 -7.55 -14.14 -14.37
CA ASP A 190 -6.27 -14.53 -14.96
C ASP A 190 -5.95 -13.62 -16.16
N ASP A 191 -6.95 -13.31 -16.97
CA ASP A 191 -6.83 -12.32 -18.04
C ASP A 191 -6.51 -10.92 -17.46
N ALA A 192 -7.23 -10.50 -16.40
CA ALA A 192 -6.94 -9.25 -15.70
C ALA A 192 -5.51 -9.25 -15.14
N GLN A 193 -5.05 -10.36 -14.52
CA GLN A 193 -3.70 -10.47 -13.96
C GLN A 193 -2.63 -10.41 -15.04
N CYS A 194 -2.84 -11.04 -16.19
CA CYS A 194 -1.91 -10.96 -17.31
C CYS A 194 -1.68 -9.51 -17.74
N HIS A 195 -2.76 -8.75 -17.91
CA HIS A 195 -2.69 -7.34 -18.28
C HIS A 195 -2.12 -6.45 -17.15
N PHE A 196 -2.42 -6.76 -15.89
CA PHE A 196 -1.83 -6.09 -14.73
C PHE A 196 -0.30 -6.26 -14.70
N ASN A 197 0.19 -7.46 -14.98
CA ASN A 197 1.63 -7.73 -15.01
C ASN A 197 2.34 -6.96 -16.12
N GLN A 198 1.75 -6.90 -17.31
CA GLN A 198 2.28 -6.14 -18.45
C GLN A 198 2.30 -4.65 -18.14
N TRP A 199 1.18 -4.10 -17.65
CA TRP A 199 1.08 -2.70 -17.30
C TRP A 199 1.99 -2.31 -16.14
N ARG A 200 2.11 -3.17 -15.10
CA ARG A 200 3.02 -2.96 -13.97
C ARG A 200 4.48 -2.88 -14.42
N HIS A 201 4.88 -3.74 -15.37
CA HIS A 201 6.21 -3.66 -15.95
C HIS A 201 6.42 -2.32 -16.69
N LEU A 202 5.47 -1.92 -17.53
CA LEU A 202 5.50 -0.65 -18.23
C LEU A 202 5.54 0.53 -17.23
N TYR A 203 4.71 0.51 -16.21
CA TYR A 203 4.65 1.55 -15.17
C TYR A 203 5.98 1.68 -14.43
N ASN A 204 6.57 0.58 -14.00
CA ASN A 204 7.80 0.58 -13.22
C ASN A 204 9.05 0.88 -14.04
N ALA A 205 9.19 0.26 -15.24
CA ALA A 205 10.43 0.26 -15.98
C ALA A 205 10.48 1.26 -17.14
N LYS A 206 9.32 1.65 -17.70
CA LYS A 206 9.30 2.47 -18.93
C LYS A 206 8.63 3.83 -18.75
N ARG A 207 7.64 3.93 -17.86
CA ARG A 207 6.81 5.13 -17.72
C ARG A 207 7.59 6.28 -17.06
N PRO A 208 7.74 7.45 -17.70
CA PRO A 208 8.31 8.61 -17.05
C PRO A 208 7.36 9.20 -16.00
N HIS A 209 7.87 9.53 -14.82
CA HIS A 209 7.12 10.11 -13.73
C HIS A 209 7.54 11.56 -13.46
N GLN A 210 6.62 12.49 -13.56
CA GLN A 210 6.89 13.90 -13.30
C GLN A 210 7.39 14.14 -11.87
N ALA A 211 6.93 13.34 -10.89
CA ALA A 211 7.38 13.42 -9.51
C ALA A 211 8.82 12.92 -9.30
N LEU A 212 9.38 12.21 -10.27
CA LEU A 212 10.72 11.63 -10.27
C LEU A 212 11.60 12.29 -11.34
N ASP A 213 11.38 13.56 -11.65
CA ASP A 213 12.10 14.30 -12.69
C ASP A 213 12.11 13.56 -14.04
N MET A 214 10.96 13.00 -14.38
CA MET A 214 10.73 12.19 -15.57
C MET A 214 11.55 10.89 -15.64
N ASN A 215 12.12 10.45 -14.52
CA ASN A 215 12.71 9.11 -14.39
C ASN A 215 11.63 8.05 -14.13
N THR A 216 12.02 6.77 -14.24
CA THR A 216 11.12 5.65 -13.98
C THR A 216 11.16 5.24 -12.50
N PRO A 217 10.08 4.65 -11.93
CA PRO A 217 10.10 4.12 -10.58
C PRO A 217 11.24 3.13 -10.33
N ALA A 218 11.52 2.24 -11.28
CA ALA A 218 12.59 1.25 -11.17
C ALA A 218 13.99 1.86 -11.02
N SER A 219 14.23 3.06 -11.53
CA SER A 219 15.53 3.74 -11.40
C SER A 219 15.81 4.25 -9.99
N ARG A 220 14.78 4.34 -9.14
CA ARG A 220 14.87 4.81 -7.74
C ARG A 220 14.56 3.74 -6.70
N TYR A 221 14.17 2.55 -7.13
CA TYR A 221 13.81 1.45 -6.26
C TYR A 221 14.97 0.48 -6.07
N ALA A 222 15.17 0.07 -4.83
CA ALA A 222 16.01 -1.07 -4.47
C ALA A 222 15.26 -1.98 -3.51
N ALA A 223 15.45 -3.29 -3.61
CA ALA A 223 14.85 -4.24 -2.70
C ALA A 223 15.31 -4.01 -1.25
N SER A 224 14.46 -4.32 -0.29
CA SER A 224 14.80 -4.22 1.13
C SER A 224 15.83 -5.28 1.51
N PRO A 225 16.85 -4.93 2.33
CA PRO A 225 17.78 -5.92 2.89
C PRO A 225 17.12 -6.81 3.96
N ARG A 226 15.92 -6.45 4.43
CA ARG A 226 15.16 -7.23 5.42
C ARG A 226 14.43 -8.38 4.73
N SER A 227 15.02 -9.57 4.74
CA SER A 227 14.42 -10.75 4.12
C SER A 227 13.17 -11.23 4.83
N MET A 228 12.22 -11.81 4.09
CA MET A 228 11.10 -12.55 4.65
C MET A 228 11.63 -13.78 5.41
N PRO A 229 11.34 -13.94 6.72
CA PRO A 229 11.79 -15.11 7.47
C PRO A 229 11.03 -16.37 7.02
N SER A 230 11.71 -17.51 7.00
CA SER A 230 11.11 -18.81 6.65
C SER A 230 10.07 -19.29 7.69
N PHE A 231 10.18 -18.82 8.94
CA PHE A 231 9.20 -19.07 9.99
C PHE A 231 9.12 -17.89 10.96
N LEU A 232 7.96 -17.68 11.54
CA LEU A 232 7.75 -16.66 12.55
C LEU A 232 8.19 -17.21 13.93
N ARG A 233 9.19 -16.56 14.51
CA ARG A 233 9.64 -16.91 15.87
C ARG A 233 8.51 -16.69 16.88
N PRO A 234 8.47 -17.46 17.99
CA PRO A 234 7.60 -17.15 19.11
C PRO A 234 7.76 -15.70 19.57
N VAL A 235 6.67 -15.11 20.04
CA VAL A 235 6.73 -13.76 20.61
C VAL A 235 7.24 -13.87 22.03
N GLU A 236 8.39 -13.29 22.30
CA GLU A 236 9.05 -13.26 23.60
C GLU A 236 9.21 -11.82 24.06
N TYR A 237 9.18 -11.63 25.34
CA TYR A 237 9.41 -10.35 26.00
C TYR A 237 10.55 -10.52 27.01
N GLY A 238 11.34 -9.47 27.21
CA GLY A 238 12.49 -9.51 28.14
C GLY A 238 12.11 -9.87 29.57
N ASP A 239 13.10 -10.27 30.35
CA ASP A 239 12.94 -10.64 31.76
C ASP A 239 12.28 -9.52 32.58
N GLY A 240 11.37 -9.91 33.46
CA GLY A 240 10.60 -8.96 34.29
C GLY A 240 9.39 -8.32 33.57
N ALA A 241 9.12 -8.61 32.32
CA ALA A 241 7.93 -8.14 31.63
C ALA A 241 6.66 -8.82 32.18
N ILE A 242 5.63 -8.03 32.43
CA ILE A 242 4.32 -8.57 32.82
C ILE A 242 3.62 -9.06 31.55
N VAL A 243 3.63 -10.37 31.32
CA VAL A 243 3.04 -10.96 30.11
C VAL A 243 1.69 -11.58 30.43
N ARG A 244 0.72 -11.39 29.52
CA ARG A 244 -0.61 -12.05 29.57
C ARG A 244 -0.92 -12.60 28.18
N ARG A 245 -1.56 -13.78 28.15
CA ARG A 245 -2.10 -14.34 26.91
C ARG A 245 -3.51 -13.79 26.69
N VAL A 246 -3.79 -13.33 25.47
CA VAL A 246 -5.12 -12.87 25.10
C VAL A 246 -6.03 -14.09 24.94
N GLY A 247 -7.04 -14.17 25.76
CA GLY A 247 -8.03 -15.25 25.79
C GLY A 247 -9.20 -14.98 24.82
N ASP A 248 -10.22 -15.82 24.96
CA ASP A 248 -11.45 -15.75 24.16
C ASP A 248 -12.13 -14.39 24.28
N GLY A 249 -12.74 -13.95 23.18
CA GLY A 249 -13.32 -12.62 23.09
C GLY A 249 -12.28 -11.48 22.96
N GLY A 250 -10.97 -11.79 22.89
CA GLY A 250 -9.92 -10.79 22.76
C GLY A 250 -9.62 -10.04 24.06
N ARG A 251 -9.67 -10.73 25.20
CA ARG A 251 -9.52 -10.16 26.55
C ARG A 251 -8.32 -10.72 27.29
N ILE A 252 -7.80 -9.94 28.24
CA ILE A 252 -6.80 -10.38 29.23
C ILE A 252 -7.32 -10.18 30.65
N ALA A 253 -6.96 -11.07 31.56
CA ALA A 253 -7.16 -10.89 33.00
C ALA A 253 -5.90 -10.22 33.58
N PHE A 254 -6.09 -9.14 34.36
CA PHE A 254 -5.00 -8.42 34.99
C PHE A 254 -5.46 -7.71 36.25
N LYS A 255 -4.76 -7.94 37.36
CA LYS A 255 -5.05 -7.35 38.70
C LYS A 255 -6.54 -7.47 39.11
N GLY A 256 -7.12 -8.65 38.95
CA GLY A 256 -8.51 -8.94 39.34
C GLY A 256 -9.59 -8.50 38.35
N ASN A 257 -9.24 -7.75 37.33
CA ASN A 257 -10.16 -7.25 36.29
C ASN A 257 -9.88 -7.86 34.92
N THR A 258 -10.85 -7.72 34.02
CA THR A 258 -10.74 -8.18 32.61
C THR A 258 -10.78 -6.98 31.68
N TYR A 259 -9.83 -6.92 30.75
CA TYR A 259 -9.69 -5.81 29.80
C TYR A 259 -9.74 -6.33 28.36
N ARG A 260 -10.52 -5.67 27.52
CA ARG A 260 -10.61 -5.99 26.10
C ARG A 260 -9.40 -5.42 25.35
N ILE A 261 -8.61 -6.28 24.71
CA ILE A 261 -7.43 -5.87 23.91
C ILE A 261 -7.73 -5.89 22.42
N GLY A 262 -8.36 -6.95 21.92
CA GLY A 262 -8.75 -7.07 20.51
C GLY A 262 -8.79 -8.53 20.05
N ARG A 263 -9.77 -8.85 19.20
CA ARG A 263 -9.96 -10.22 18.71
C ARG A 263 -8.82 -10.73 17.83
N GLY A 264 -8.18 -9.87 17.06
CA GLY A 264 -7.04 -10.26 16.21
C GLY A 264 -5.82 -10.76 17.00
N LEU A 265 -5.77 -10.49 18.32
CA LEU A 265 -4.69 -10.94 19.20
C LEU A 265 -5.02 -12.22 19.99
N ILE A 266 -6.17 -12.87 19.76
CA ILE A 266 -6.54 -14.10 20.47
C ILE A 266 -5.40 -15.13 20.35
N GLY A 267 -5.03 -15.72 21.51
CA GLY A 267 -3.93 -16.69 21.61
C GLY A 267 -2.53 -16.07 21.63
N GLN A 268 -2.38 -14.77 21.36
CA GLN A 268 -1.07 -14.09 21.37
C GLN A 268 -0.70 -13.61 22.78
N PRO A 269 0.60 -13.65 23.14
CA PRO A 269 1.08 -13.01 24.36
C PRO A 269 1.19 -11.49 24.14
N VAL A 270 0.82 -10.71 25.14
CA VAL A 270 1.01 -9.25 25.18
C VAL A 270 1.75 -8.86 26.45
N ALA A 271 2.59 -7.82 26.36
CA ALA A 271 3.28 -7.27 27.51
C ALA A 271 2.55 -6.04 28.04
N LEU A 272 2.44 -5.94 29.36
CA LEU A 272 1.92 -4.78 30.06
C LEU A 272 3.08 -4.01 30.68
N ARG A 273 3.13 -2.70 30.43
CA ARG A 273 4.13 -1.78 31.00
C ARG A 273 3.39 -0.66 31.72
N PRO A 274 3.82 -0.24 32.92
CA PRO A 274 3.26 0.96 33.54
C PRO A 274 3.33 2.14 32.59
N HIS A 275 2.24 2.91 32.52
CA HIS A 275 2.24 4.15 31.73
C HIS A 275 3.11 5.19 32.45
N LEU A 276 3.95 5.93 31.71
CA LEU A 276 4.94 6.85 32.27
C LEU A 276 4.29 8.02 33.03
N ASP A 277 3.19 8.56 32.49
CA ASP A 277 2.58 9.81 32.97
C ASP A 277 1.25 9.62 33.70
N LEU A 278 0.70 8.39 33.73
CA LEU A 278 -0.64 8.11 34.28
C LEU A 278 -0.56 6.97 35.27
N ASP A 279 -0.56 7.31 36.56
CA ASP A 279 -0.59 6.32 37.64
C ASP A 279 -1.84 5.45 37.56
N GLY A 280 -1.67 4.14 37.78
CA GLY A 280 -2.76 3.15 37.68
C GLY A 280 -3.09 2.76 36.23
N SER A 281 -2.39 3.29 35.22
CA SER A 281 -2.57 2.92 33.84
C SER A 281 -1.43 2.04 33.31
N PHE A 282 -1.74 1.16 32.37
CA PHE A 282 -0.76 0.29 31.71
C PHE A 282 -0.89 0.36 30.20
N ASP A 283 0.26 0.47 29.54
CA ASP A 283 0.36 0.30 28.11
C ASP A 283 0.48 -1.18 27.75
N VAL A 284 -0.34 -1.63 26.84
CA VAL A 284 -0.32 -3.00 26.33
C VAL A 284 0.43 -3.01 25.02
N PHE A 285 1.48 -3.83 24.96
CA PHE A 285 2.31 -4.01 23.78
C PHE A 285 2.13 -5.40 23.17
N PHE A 286 2.05 -5.44 21.85
CA PHE A 286 2.24 -6.65 21.08
C PHE A 286 3.51 -6.51 20.25
N CYS A 287 4.50 -7.36 20.49
CA CYS A 287 5.85 -7.19 20.00
C CYS A 287 6.38 -5.76 20.30
N HIS A 288 6.68 -5.00 19.28
CA HIS A 288 7.20 -3.62 19.38
C HIS A 288 6.11 -2.54 19.35
N GLN A 289 4.85 -2.91 19.09
CA GLN A 289 3.76 -1.95 18.87
C GLN A 289 2.87 -1.82 20.11
N LYS A 290 2.66 -0.58 20.58
CA LYS A 290 1.61 -0.27 21.56
C LYS A 290 0.25 -0.47 20.88
N VAL A 291 -0.57 -1.35 21.47
CA VAL A 291 -1.87 -1.74 20.89
C VAL A 291 -3.05 -1.15 21.66
N ARG A 292 -2.88 -0.92 22.95
CA ARG A 292 -3.91 -0.32 23.82
C ARG A 292 -3.28 0.27 25.09
N MET A 293 -4.00 1.15 25.75
CA MET A 293 -3.80 1.53 27.15
C MET A 293 -4.99 1.02 27.96
N ILE A 294 -4.74 0.49 29.14
CA ILE A 294 -5.76 0.08 30.11
C ILE A 294 -5.60 0.93 31.39
N ASP A 295 -6.70 1.34 31.98
CA ASP A 295 -6.76 2.04 33.26
C ASP A 295 -7.34 1.07 34.32
N LEU A 296 -6.62 0.83 35.42
CA LEU A 296 -7.05 -0.09 36.48
C LEU A 296 -8.29 0.41 37.22
N ARG A 297 -8.61 1.70 37.12
CA ARG A 297 -9.80 2.32 37.72
C ARG A 297 -11.04 2.15 36.86
N GLN A 298 -10.89 1.76 35.62
CA GLN A 298 -11.97 1.54 34.64
C GLN A 298 -11.92 0.08 34.18
N ALA A 299 -12.71 -0.79 34.76
CA ALA A 299 -12.93 -2.14 34.23
C ALA A 299 -13.88 -2.07 33.01
N ASP A 300 -13.55 -2.83 31.97
CA ASP A 300 -14.42 -2.93 30.75
C ASP A 300 -15.63 -3.86 31.04
#